data_882067dcbe78c7ff69e18bfcf2ea50b4
#
_entry.id   882067dcbe78c7ff69e18bfcf2ea50b4
#
_cell.length_a   1.000
_cell.length_b   1.000
_cell.length_c   1.000
_cell.angle_alpha   90.00
_cell.angle_beta   90.00
_cell.angle_gamma   90.00
#
_symmetry.space_group_name_H-M   'P 1'
#
loop_
_entity.id
_entity.type
_entity.pdbx_description
1 polymer ?
#
loop_
_entity_poly.entity_id
_entity_poly.type
_entity_poly.pdbx_seq_one_letter_code
_entity_poly.pdbx_strand_id
1 'polypeptide(L)'
;SWYVVKTTDGRLWKARIKGVFKMEDITSTNPIAIGDEVVIEPYPQEAGVAIITNIHERHNYIARTSPHQNKQQHIVASNLHQAMLICTLRNPKTSQGFMDRFLATTEAYHIPTIIIFNKLDIYKAKDLTLLETLNELYQSIGYTVLNVSAAPPNLPKGEKNTMLQQIQEV
;
A
#
# COMPACT_ATOMS: atom_id res chain seq x y z
N SER A 1 16.07 12.04 9.79
CA SER A 1 14.62 11.92 9.57
C SER A 1 13.90 11.63 10.87
N TRP A 2 12.65 12.07 10.98
CA TRP A 2 11.76 11.75 12.09
C TRP A 2 10.73 10.74 11.65
N TYR A 3 10.35 9.86 12.57
CA TYR A 3 9.36 8.80 12.37
C TYR A 3 8.28 8.91 13.45
N VAL A 4 7.09 8.41 13.15
CA VAL A 4 6.03 8.19 14.14
C VAL A 4 5.93 6.69 14.36
N VAL A 5 6.16 6.27 15.60
CA VAL A 5 6.08 4.85 15.99
C VAL A 5 4.87 4.68 16.90
N LYS A 6 4.02 3.72 16.55
CA LYS A 6 2.89 3.29 17.38
C LYS A 6 3.29 2.04 18.15
N THR A 7 3.23 2.10 19.46
CA THR A 7 3.52 0.95 20.34
C THR A 7 2.30 0.02 20.47
N THR A 8 2.51 -1.19 20.95
CA THR A 8 1.46 -2.20 21.15
C THR A 8 0.34 -1.75 22.10
N ASP A 9 0.64 -0.85 23.05
CA ASP A 9 -0.34 -0.22 23.92
C ASP A 9 -1.09 0.97 23.30
N GLY A 10 -0.83 1.23 21.99
CA GLY A 10 -1.50 2.27 21.20
C GLY A 10 -0.89 3.67 21.32
N ARG A 11 0.16 3.87 22.09
CA ARG A 11 0.82 5.18 22.24
C ARG A 11 1.61 5.54 20.97
N LEU A 12 1.64 6.83 20.67
CA LEU A 12 2.44 7.38 19.57
C LEU A 12 3.70 8.05 20.10
N TRP A 13 4.84 7.69 19.53
CA TRP A 13 6.13 8.27 19.83
C TRP A 13 6.72 8.97 18.62
N LYS A 14 7.31 10.14 18.82
CA LYS A 14 8.25 10.69 17.83
C LYS A 14 9.57 9.97 17.99
N ALA A 15 10.09 9.40 16.92
CA ALA A 15 11.30 8.61 16.99
C ALA A 15 12.33 9.04 15.94
N ARG A 16 13.60 8.85 16.24
CA ARG A 16 14.72 9.03 15.34
C ARG A 16 15.69 7.86 15.45
N ILE A 17 16.47 7.63 14.42
CA ILE A 17 17.49 6.59 14.43
C ILE A 17 18.71 7.08 15.22
N LYS A 18 19.28 6.22 16.07
CA LYS A 18 20.53 6.47 16.79
C LYS A 18 21.72 6.29 15.85
N GLY A 19 22.45 7.37 15.55
CA GLY A 19 23.73 7.30 14.87
C GLY A 19 23.77 6.51 13.56
N VAL A 20 24.91 5.90 13.26
CA VAL A 20 25.08 5.07 12.07
C VAL A 20 24.49 3.69 12.33
N PHE A 21 23.25 3.47 11.88
CA PHE A 21 22.69 2.11 11.75
C PHE A 21 23.44 1.43 10.60
N LYS A 22 24.50 0.69 10.90
CA LYS A 22 25.11 -0.25 9.96
C LYS A 22 24.17 -1.47 9.87
N MET A 23 23.19 -1.40 9.02
CA MET A 23 22.53 -2.61 8.52
C MET A 23 23.41 -3.11 7.37
N GLU A 24 24.04 -4.25 7.55
CA GLU A 24 25.05 -4.80 6.65
C GLU A 24 24.56 -5.08 5.22
N ASP A 25 23.23 -5.01 4.96
CA ASP A 25 22.64 -5.35 3.65
C ASP A 25 21.66 -4.32 3.06
N ILE A 26 21.48 -3.13 3.65
CA ILE A 26 20.54 -2.15 3.09
C ILE A 26 21.28 -1.06 2.33
N THR A 27 21.33 -1.22 1.00
CA THR A 27 21.71 -0.16 0.04
C THR A 27 20.64 0.91 -0.16
N SER A 28 19.67 1.02 0.77
CA SER A 28 18.58 1.99 0.71
C SER A 28 18.97 3.31 1.37
N THR A 29 18.64 4.43 0.73
CA THR A 29 18.81 5.78 1.29
C THR A 29 17.96 6.06 2.52
N ASN A 30 16.91 5.30 2.75
CA ASN A 30 16.09 5.34 3.96
C ASN A 30 16.00 3.93 4.57
N PRO A 31 16.67 3.68 5.71
CA PRO A 31 16.72 2.35 6.30
C PRO A 31 15.38 1.90 6.88
N ILE A 32 14.46 2.82 7.19
CA ILE A 32 13.15 2.53 7.79
C ILE A 32 12.05 2.88 6.79
N ALA A 33 11.15 1.93 6.58
CA ALA A 33 9.94 2.07 5.77
C ALA A 33 8.67 2.10 6.64
N ILE A 34 7.56 2.52 6.04
CA ILE A 34 6.25 2.41 6.69
C ILE A 34 5.92 0.92 6.84
N GLY A 35 5.45 0.52 8.03
CA GLY A 35 5.13 -0.88 8.35
C GLY A 35 6.28 -1.65 9.01
N ASP A 36 7.48 -1.07 9.11
CA ASP A 36 8.57 -1.72 9.84
C ASP A 36 8.24 -1.85 11.33
N GLU A 37 8.49 -3.04 11.86
CA GLU A 37 8.50 -3.29 13.29
C GLU A 37 9.86 -2.91 13.86
N VAL A 38 9.84 -2.04 14.88
CA VAL A 38 11.06 -1.45 15.42
C VAL A 38 11.10 -1.54 16.94
N VAL A 39 12.31 -1.63 17.48
CA VAL A 39 12.56 -1.48 18.89
C VAL A 39 12.88 0.00 19.19
N ILE A 40 12.21 0.56 20.15
CA ILE A 40 12.44 1.95 20.58
C ILE A 40 12.84 2.03 22.06
N GLU A 41 13.70 2.98 22.36
CA GLU A 41 14.05 3.36 23.74
C GLU A 41 13.63 4.80 23.99
N PRO A 42 12.92 5.10 25.09
CA PRO A 42 12.60 6.48 25.45
C PRO A 42 13.85 7.36 25.53
N TYR A 43 13.78 8.56 24.98
CA TYR A 43 14.88 9.51 25.07
C TYR A 43 14.77 10.29 26.38
N PRO A 44 15.71 10.14 27.34
CA PRO A 44 15.56 10.69 28.71
C PRO A 44 15.43 12.20 28.78
N GLN A 45 15.92 12.91 27.75
CA GLN A 45 16.00 14.38 27.76
C GLN A 45 14.75 15.04 27.18
N GLU A 46 13.82 14.27 26.56
CA GLU A 46 12.64 14.82 25.90
C GLU A 46 11.45 13.86 25.99
N ALA A 47 10.40 14.28 26.68
CA ALA A 47 9.18 13.46 26.83
C ALA A 47 8.48 13.25 25.49
N GLY A 48 8.03 12.01 25.22
CA GLY A 48 7.34 11.64 23.97
C GLY A 48 8.27 11.42 22.79
N VAL A 49 9.60 11.50 23.01
CA VAL A 49 10.61 11.18 22.01
C VAL A 49 11.29 9.86 22.35
N ALA A 50 11.59 9.08 21.31
CA ALA A 50 12.28 7.81 21.40
C ALA A 50 13.41 7.69 20.37
N ILE A 51 14.30 6.76 20.63
CA ILE A 51 15.38 6.37 19.72
C ILE A 51 15.07 4.98 19.20
N ILE A 52 15.11 4.82 17.88
CA ILE A 52 15.00 3.50 17.23
C ILE A 52 16.36 2.84 17.33
N THR A 53 16.40 1.69 18.01
CA THR A 53 17.63 0.94 18.29
C THR A 53 17.75 -0.32 17.46
N ASN A 54 16.63 -0.86 16.98
CA ASN A 54 16.62 -2.03 16.09
C ASN A 54 15.41 -2.02 15.16
N ILE A 55 15.52 -2.73 14.04
CA ILE A 55 14.45 -3.02 13.08
C ILE A 55 14.35 -4.53 12.97
N HIS A 56 13.14 -5.08 13.15
CA HIS A 56 12.90 -6.51 12.98
C HIS A 56 12.96 -6.91 11.51
N GLU A 57 13.16 -8.19 11.26
CA GLU A 57 13.12 -8.77 9.91
C GLU A 57 11.75 -8.54 9.28
N ARG A 58 11.75 -8.15 8.00
CA ARG A 58 10.53 -7.91 7.23
C ARG A 58 10.00 -9.23 6.66
N HIS A 59 8.72 -9.50 6.84
CA HIS A 59 8.08 -10.65 6.20
C HIS A 59 7.93 -10.47 4.69
N ASN A 60 7.61 -9.24 4.28
CA ASN A 60 7.52 -8.80 2.89
C ASN A 60 7.71 -7.29 2.80
N TYR A 61 7.85 -6.79 1.58
CA TYR A 61 7.93 -5.35 1.32
C TYR A 61 7.62 -5.04 -0.15
N ILE A 62 7.25 -3.80 -0.44
CA ILE A 62 7.21 -3.27 -1.80
C ILE A 62 8.32 -2.25 -1.97
N ALA A 63 9.14 -2.45 -3.00
CA ALA A 63 10.21 -1.55 -3.35
C ALA A 63 9.96 -0.88 -4.71
N ARG A 64 10.42 0.35 -4.82
CA ARG A 64 10.46 1.10 -6.06
C ARG A 64 11.92 1.26 -6.49
N THR A 65 12.23 0.85 -7.72
CA THR A 65 13.55 1.09 -8.31
C THR A 65 13.65 2.54 -8.76
N SER A 66 14.68 3.27 -8.32
CA SER A 66 14.96 4.61 -8.81
C SER A 66 15.60 4.54 -10.20
N PRO A 67 15.06 5.22 -11.24
CA PRO A 67 15.63 5.22 -12.57
C PRO A 67 16.98 5.98 -12.67
N HIS A 68 17.33 6.80 -11.67
CA HIS A 68 18.46 7.72 -11.73
C HIS A 68 19.63 7.39 -10.80
N GLN A 69 19.53 6.42 -9.92
CA GLN A 69 20.61 6.04 -9.01
C GLN A 69 20.83 4.55 -9.05
N ASN A 70 21.95 4.15 -9.62
CA ASN A 70 22.54 2.82 -9.62
C ASN A 70 21.89 1.84 -8.61
N LYS A 71 20.90 1.09 -9.06
CA LYS A 71 20.29 -0.07 -8.36
C LYS A 71 19.81 0.12 -6.91
N GLN A 72 19.70 1.35 -6.40
CA GLN A 72 19.15 1.57 -5.07
C GLN A 72 17.64 1.33 -5.07
N GLN A 73 17.22 0.32 -4.32
CA GLN A 73 15.80 0.06 -4.09
C GLN A 73 15.29 0.97 -2.97
N HIS A 74 14.21 1.69 -3.24
CA HIS A 74 13.46 2.44 -2.24
C HIS A 74 12.32 1.58 -1.74
N ILE A 75 12.41 1.08 -0.51
CA ILE A 75 11.30 0.37 0.12
C ILE A 75 10.22 1.40 0.43
N VAL A 76 9.03 1.17 -0.13
CA VAL A 76 7.86 2.04 0.03
C VAL A 76 7.09 1.67 1.29
N ALA A 77 6.86 0.38 1.50
CA ALA A 77 6.18 -0.18 2.65
C ALA A 77 6.64 -1.62 2.90
N SER A 78 6.52 -2.08 4.15
CA SER A 78 6.91 -3.42 4.61
C SER A 78 5.81 -4.05 5.46
N ASN A 79 5.90 -5.36 5.69
CA ASN A 79 4.98 -6.14 6.52
C ASN A 79 3.51 -5.96 6.12
N LEU A 80 3.27 -6.00 4.82
CA LEU A 80 1.95 -5.79 4.22
C LEU A 80 1.13 -7.08 4.30
N HIS A 81 -0.06 -7.01 4.87
CA HIS A 81 -1.00 -8.13 4.88
C HIS A 81 -1.75 -8.24 3.56
N GLN A 82 -1.98 -7.12 2.89
CA GLN A 82 -2.74 -7.06 1.66
C GLN A 82 -2.41 -5.78 0.87
N ALA A 83 -2.50 -5.85 -0.45
CA ALA A 83 -2.46 -4.72 -1.35
C ALA A 83 -3.83 -4.50 -2.00
N MET A 84 -4.24 -3.24 -2.14
CA MET A 84 -5.44 -2.84 -2.87
C MET A 84 -5.05 -2.05 -4.10
N LEU A 85 -5.25 -2.63 -5.29
CA LEU A 85 -4.98 -1.99 -6.56
C LEU A 85 -6.23 -1.26 -7.04
N ILE A 86 -6.31 0.04 -6.77
CA ILE A 86 -7.44 0.87 -7.22
C ILE A 86 -7.21 1.33 -8.65
N CYS A 87 -8.06 0.87 -9.55
CA CYS A 87 -8.01 1.12 -10.99
C CYS A 87 -9.23 1.90 -11.47
N THR A 88 -9.09 2.57 -12.59
CA THR A 88 -10.21 3.18 -13.32
C THR A 88 -10.03 2.99 -14.82
N LEU A 89 -11.12 2.75 -15.56
CA LEU A 89 -11.06 2.63 -17.02
C LEU A 89 -11.22 4.00 -17.71
N ARG A 90 -11.55 5.05 -16.92
CA ARG A 90 -11.79 6.41 -17.40
C ARG A 90 -11.44 7.44 -16.33
N ASN A 91 -10.79 8.52 -16.73
CA ASN A 91 -10.52 9.76 -15.98
C ASN A 91 -9.93 9.58 -14.55
N PRO A 92 -8.64 9.16 -14.43
CA PRO A 92 -7.70 8.77 -15.47
C PRO A 92 -7.87 7.30 -15.88
N LYS A 93 -7.40 6.93 -17.07
CA LYS A 93 -7.39 5.53 -17.49
C LYS A 93 -6.17 4.80 -16.91
N THR A 94 -6.40 3.74 -16.18
CA THR A 94 -5.36 2.79 -15.77
C THR A 94 -5.13 1.80 -16.93
N SER A 95 -3.89 1.66 -17.39
CA SER A 95 -3.58 0.69 -18.43
C SER A 95 -3.48 -0.72 -17.89
N GLN A 96 -3.88 -1.72 -18.67
CA GLN A 96 -3.76 -3.12 -18.29
C GLN A 96 -2.31 -3.50 -17.98
N GLY A 97 -1.36 -3.07 -18.80
CA GLY A 97 0.05 -3.35 -18.53
C GLY A 97 0.60 -2.73 -17.24
N PHE A 98 -0.03 -1.68 -16.67
CA PHE A 98 0.28 -1.21 -15.33
C PHE A 98 -0.28 -2.19 -14.29
N MET A 99 -1.54 -2.61 -14.45
CA MET A 99 -2.17 -3.58 -13.54
C MET A 99 -1.36 -4.88 -13.49
N ASP A 100 -1.02 -5.45 -14.65
CA ASP A 100 -0.25 -6.70 -14.75
C ASP A 100 1.12 -6.59 -14.06
N ARG A 101 1.85 -5.49 -14.27
CA ARG A 101 3.14 -5.27 -13.60
C ARG A 101 3.00 -5.09 -12.08
N PHE A 102 1.94 -4.43 -11.63
CA PHE A 102 1.68 -4.30 -10.21
C PHE A 102 1.39 -5.66 -9.58
N LEU A 103 0.52 -6.46 -10.19
CA LEU A 103 0.19 -7.80 -9.73
C LEU A 103 1.42 -8.72 -9.73
N ALA A 104 2.22 -8.71 -10.79
CA ALA A 104 3.47 -9.46 -10.83
C ALA A 104 4.44 -9.05 -9.70
N THR A 105 4.46 -7.76 -9.34
CA THR A 105 5.29 -7.28 -8.24
C THR A 105 4.76 -7.78 -6.90
N THR A 106 3.47 -7.67 -6.64
CA THR A 106 2.88 -8.14 -5.37
C THR A 106 2.98 -9.65 -5.20
N GLU A 107 2.84 -10.43 -6.28
CA GLU A 107 3.09 -11.88 -6.29
C GLU A 107 4.54 -12.20 -5.93
N ALA A 108 5.50 -11.50 -6.54
CA ALA A 108 6.92 -11.72 -6.27
C ALA A 108 7.30 -11.46 -4.79
N TYR A 109 6.55 -10.63 -4.10
CA TYR A 109 6.73 -10.33 -2.67
C TYR A 109 5.71 -11.05 -1.76
N HIS A 110 4.93 -11.98 -2.30
CA HIS A 110 3.91 -12.75 -1.57
C HIS A 110 2.88 -11.88 -0.83
N ILE A 111 2.42 -10.82 -1.50
CA ILE A 111 1.43 -9.88 -0.96
C ILE A 111 0.08 -10.14 -1.64
N PRO A 112 -0.92 -10.67 -0.91
CA PRO A 112 -2.27 -10.84 -1.45
C PRO A 112 -2.82 -9.53 -1.99
N THR A 113 -3.41 -9.56 -3.19
CA THR A 113 -3.87 -8.34 -3.86
C THR A 113 -5.33 -8.42 -4.26
N ILE A 114 -6.07 -7.35 -3.96
CA ILE A 114 -7.44 -7.13 -4.43
C ILE A 114 -7.41 -6.06 -5.51
N ILE A 115 -8.14 -6.29 -6.60
CA ILE A 115 -8.32 -5.33 -7.69
C ILE A 115 -9.65 -4.61 -7.47
N ILE A 116 -9.63 -3.28 -7.50
CA ILE A 116 -10.82 -2.45 -7.29
C ILE A 116 -11.00 -1.54 -8.51
N PHE A 117 -11.99 -1.84 -9.35
CA PHE A 117 -12.40 -0.92 -10.41
C PHE A 117 -13.35 0.13 -9.84
N ASN A 118 -12.87 1.36 -9.78
CA ASN A 118 -13.61 2.50 -9.23
C ASN A 118 -14.19 3.39 -10.33
N LYS A 119 -15.13 4.24 -9.96
CA LYS A 119 -15.83 5.22 -10.83
C LYS A 119 -16.75 4.58 -11.86
N LEU A 120 -17.46 3.53 -11.51
CA LEU A 120 -18.45 2.91 -12.40
C LEU A 120 -19.51 3.90 -12.89
N ASP A 121 -19.83 4.90 -12.07
CA ASP A 121 -20.78 5.98 -12.35
C ASP A 121 -20.49 6.77 -13.62
N ILE A 122 -19.22 6.83 -14.06
CA ILE A 122 -18.83 7.57 -15.27
C ILE A 122 -18.54 6.66 -16.48
N TYR A 123 -18.67 5.33 -16.32
CA TYR A 123 -18.36 4.38 -17.40
C TYR A 123 -19.45 4.41 -18.48
N LYS A 124 -19.02 4.35 -19.74
CA LYS A 124 -19.88 4.21 -20.91
C LYS A 124 -19.97 2.74 -21.33
N ALA A 125 -20.90 2.38 -22.21
CA ALA A 125 -21.10 1.00 -22.70
C ALA A 125 -19.78 0.31 -23.08
N LYS A 126 -18.90 1.00 -23.83
CA LYS A 126 -17.57 0.47 -24.18
C LYS A 126 -16.68 0.16 -22.97
N ASP A 127 -16.75 1.00 -21.94
CA ASP A 127 -15.94 0.80 -20.72
C ASP A 127 -16.50 -0.37 -19.91
N LEU A 128 -17.83 -0.57 -19.89
CA LEU A 128 -18.49 -1.69 -19.21
C LEU A 128 -18.15 -3.03 -19.87
N THR A 129 -18.17 -3.11 -21.22
CA THR A 129 -17.72 -4.33 -21.92
C THR A 129 -16.25 -4.67 -21.61
N LEU A 130 -15.38 -3.65 -21.57
CA LEU A 130 -13.98 -3.86 -21.17
C LEU A 130 -13.87 -4.30 -19.72
N LEU A 131 -14.70 -3.73 -18.82
CA LEU A 131 -14.74 -4.11 -17.41
C LEU A 131 -15.10 -5.58 -17.23
N GLU A 132 -16.13 -6.05 -17.92
CA GLU A 132 -16.56 -7.47 -17.90
C GLU A 132 -15.40 -8.37 -18.31
N THR A 133 -14.74 -8.08 -19.44
CA THR A 133 -13.57 -8.84 -19.90
C THR A 133 -12.43 -8.87 -18.88
N LEU A 134 -12.14 -7.74 -18.23
CA LEU A 134 -11.08 -7.66 -17.22
C LEU A 134 -11.48 -8.38 -15.92
N ASN A 135 -12.75 -8.30 -15.51
CA ASN A 135 -13.26 -9.05 -14.37
C ASN A 135 -13.08 -10.55 -14.57
N GLU A 136 -13.55 -11.07 -15.71
CA GLU A 136 -13.40 -12.48 -16.07
C GLU A 136 -11.93 -12.91 -16.10
N LEU A 137 -11.07 -12.10 -16.72
CA LEU A 137 -9.64 -12.38 -16.79
C LEU A 137 -9.01 -12.52 -15.41
N TYR A 138 -9.13 -11.49 -14.57
CA TYR A 138 -8.45 -11.49 -13.28
C TYR A 138 -9.06 -12.47 -12.28
N GLN A 139 -10.37 -12.67 -12.30
CA GLN A 139 -11.03 -13.68 -11.47
C GLN A 139 -10.62 -15.10 -11.87
N SER A 140 -10.46 -15.37 -13.18
CA SER A 140 -10.06 -16.71 -13.68
C SER A 140 -8.67 -17.13 -13.22
N ILE A 141 -7.80 -16.16 -12.91
CA ILE A 141 -6.45 -16.39 -12.38
C ILE A 141 -6.35 -16.19 -10.87
N GLY A 142 -7.50 -16.09 -10.16
CA GLY A 142 -7.58 -16.17 -8.70
C GLY A 142 -7.62 -14.85 -7.96
N TYR A 143 -7.66 -13.69 -8.63
CA TYR A 143 -7.78 -12.41 -7.93
C TYR A 143 -9.21 -12.10 -7.51
N THR A 144 -9.37 -11.52 -6.33
CA THR A 144 -10.61 -10.86 -5.93
C THR A 144 -10.74 -9.54 -6.68
N VAL A 145 -11.88 -9.36 -7.37
CA VAL A 145 -12.17 -8.14 -8.14
C VAL A 145 -13.45 -7.49 -7.63
N LEU A 146 -13.34 -6.22 -7.24
CA LEU A 146 -14.48 -5.40 -6.79
C LEU A 146 -14.77 -4.29 -7.80
N ASN A 147 -16.05 -4.01 -8.03
CA ASN A 147 -16.52 -2.97 -8.93
C ASN A 147 -17.31 -1.94 -8.12
N VAL A 148 -16.79 -0.71 -8.00
CA VAL A 148 -17.31 0.28 -7.05
C VAL A 148 -17.43 1.68 -7.66
N SER A 149 -18.22 2.52 -7.00
CA SER A 149 -18.26 3.96 -7.24
C SER A 149 -18.12 4.69 -5.91
N ALA A 150 -16.92 5.20 -5.63
CA ALA A 150 -16.60 5.83 -4.34
C ALA A 150 -17.35 7.16 -4.12
N ALA A 151 -17.76 7.83 -5.19
CA ALA A 151 -18.50 9.10 -5.14
C ALA A 151 -19.58 9.10 -6.21
N PRO A 152 -20.65 8.32 -6.07
CA PRO A 152 -21.76 8.38 -7.00
C PRO A 152 -22.41 9.77 -6.94
N PRO A 153 -22.82 10.34 -8.08
CA PRO A 153 -23.26 11.73 -8.20
C PRO A 153 -24.52 12.08 -7.41
N ASN A 154 -25.24 11.11 -6.85
CA ASN A 154 -26.54 11.29 -6.18
C ASN A 154 -26.68 10.49 -4.89
N LEU A 155 -25.62 10.33 -4.10
CA LEU A 155 -25.80 9.72 -2.78
C LEU A 155 -26.61 10.66 -1.88
N PRO A 156 -27.79 10.25 -1.34
CA PRO A 156 -28.51 11.03 -0.34
C PRO A 156 -27.61 11.33 0.86
N LYS A 157 -27.68 12.56 1.39
CA LYS A 157 -26.93 12.94 2.57
C LYS A 157 -27.33 12.00 3.72
N GLY A 158 -26.43 11.12 4.13
CA GLY A 158 -26.62 10.17 5.25
C GLY A 158 -26.54 8.70 4.90
N GLU A 159 -26.54 8.30 3.63
CA GLU A 159 -26.24 6.93 3.25
C GLU A 159 -24.76 6.64 3.28
N LYS A 160 -24.36 5.58 3.99
CA LYS A 160 -22.98 5.11 4.02
C LYS A 160 -22.60 4.57 2.63
N ASN A 161 -21.47 5.00 2.14
CA ASN A 161 -20.94 4.54 0.87
C ASN A 161 -20.71 3.02 0.93
N THR A 162 -21.45 2.26 0.12
CA THR A 162 -21.34 0.80 -0.02
C THR A 162 -19.93 0.31 -0.31
N MET A 163 -19.07 1.15 -0.87
CA MET A 163 -17.66 0.86 -1.10
C MET A 163 -16.90 0.50 0.19
N LEU A 164 -17.09 1.28 1.26
CA LEU A 164 -16.41 1.02 2.54
C LEU A 164 -16.87 -0.29 3.18
N GLN A 165 -18.14 -0.66 2.99
CA GLN A 165 -18.66 -1.94 3.48
C GLN A 165 -18.07 -3.12 2.69
N GLN A 166 -18.01 -3.06 1.36
CA GLN A 166 -17.43 -4.11 0.52
C GLN A 166 -15.93 -4.32 0.78
N ILE A 167 -15.19 -3.26 1.09
CA ILE A 167 -13.77 -3.35 1.42
C ILE A 167 -13.54 -3.92 2.84
N GLN A 168 -14.48 -3.72 3.77
CA GLN A 168 -14.38 -4.25 5.14
C GLN A 168 -14.72 -5.73 5.25
N GLU A 169 -15.41 -6.30 4.27
CA GLU A 169 -15.84 -7.72 4.24
C GLU A 169 -14.82 -8.63 3.54
N VAL A 170 -13.72 -8.10 3.02
CA VAL A 170 -12.63 -8.81 2.31
C VAL A 170 -11.34 -8.73 3.10
#